data_09f76f4e44d0caf54874da6c79769cd6
#
_entry.id   09f76f4e44d0caf54874da6c79769cd6
#
_cell.length_a   1.000
_cell.length_b   1.000
_cell.length_c   1.000
_cell.angle_alpha   90.00
_cell.angle_beta   90.00
_cell.angle_gamma   90.00
#
_symmetry.space_group_name_H-M   'P 1'
#
loop_
_entity.id
_entity.type
_entity.pdbx_description
1 polymer ?
#
loop_
_entity_poly.entity_id
_entity_poly.type
_entity_poly.pdbx_seq_one_letter_code
_entity_poly.pdbx_strand_id
1 'polypeptide(L)'
;MIILNESQIKAWDAYTIDKGISSLELMERAATAVADKLDLLLGEEDQEVLIVCGNGNNGADGLAIARLLLDMDYIVDVYVNLEGEHTPEWKANYERLMNQDPEQLEIHTTWNPEEIELSPSGTIVDAMFGTGLKRPLSGIWLTITDWINEQSNLTVAVDMPSGMYVDRAPDGEVVYSDLVLTFQSQRLAFMMPESEPHFGEVLVCNIGLADTFLLEHDIRNFELTYYYLLPFLIDRNRFSHKGDYGHGVLVAGSLGKAGAAVLAAGAALRSGLGLLTVHIPGIMYNILQAAVPEAMVTLDPHPHFISAITIPDKTTALGIGPGIGKNAETISALEQWLTSKPNVPMVLDADALNILAQRKDLLDLLPAGTIITPHPGEFDRLFGEQDDHYSRFATAQREALQRKINIVLKGGITIICQSNGVNFFNTRGNPGMATAGCGDVLTGIILGLLSQGYSSDYASLLGVYIHASAGDLAAEDQGFESLIASDIVEYLGEAFEELRHSEPAIDEEQENDV
;
A
#
# COMPACT_ATOMS: atom_id res chain seq x y z
N MET A 1 1.24 -1.11 -10.13
CA MET A 1 -0.11 -0.68 -10.60
C MET A 1 -0.32 0.79 -10.24
N ILE A 2 -1.16 1.56 -10.96
CA ILE A 2 -1.49 2.94 -10.61
C ILE A 2 -2.64 3.00 -9.60
N ILE A 3 -2.63 4.04 -8.75
CA ILE A 3 -3.67 4.28 -7.75
C ILE A 3 -4.25 5.67 -8.02
N LEU A 4 -5.53 5.72 -8.33
CA LEU A 4 -6.18 6.95 -8.75
C LEU A 4 -7.19 7.46 -7.72
N ASN A 5 -7.34 8.78 -7.69
CA ASN A 5 -8.42 9.45 -7.00
C ASN A 5 -9.66 9.58 -7.91
N GLU A 6 -10.80 9.95 -7.33
CA GLU A 6 -12.08 10.06 -8.05
C GLU A 6 -11.99 10.98 -9.28
N SER A 7 -11.32 12.11 -9.17
CA SER A 7 -11.21 13.07 -10.26
C SER A 7 -10.37 12.54 -11.42
N GLN A 8 -9.32 11.79 -11.13
CA GLN A 8 -8.45 11.17 -12.13
C GLN A 8 -9.16 10.02 -12.87
N ILE A 9 -9.94 9.20 -12.15
CA ILE A 9 -10.75 8.12 -12.75
C ILE A 9 -11.71 8.72 -13.78
N LYS A 10 -12.52 9.71 -13.38
CA LYS A 10 -13.46 10.38 -14.27
C LYS A 10 -12.79 11.07 -15.45
N ALA A 11 -11.60 11.65 -15.24
CA ALA A 11 -10.84 12.28 -16.31
C ALA A 11 -10.33 11.25 -17.33
N TRP A 12 -9.94 10.05 -16.89
CA TRP A 12 -9.47 8.99 -17.78
C TRP A 12 -10.59 8.41 -18.62
N ASP A 13 -11.77 8.17 -18.02
CA ASP A 13 -12.96 7.75 -18.74
C ASP A 13 -13.36 8.79 -19.82
N ALA A 14 -13.45 10.07 -19.43
CA ALA A 14 -13.79 11.16 -20.36
C ALA A 14 -12.76 11.28 -21.49
N TYR A 15 -11.46 11.18 -21.18
CA TYR A 15 -10.39 11.22 -22.17
C TYR A 15 -10.52 10.05 -23.17
N THR A 16 -10.86 8.85 -22.69
CA THR A 16 -11.02 7.67 -23.54
C THR A 16 -12.24 7.81 -24.45
N ILE A 17 -13.33 8.36 -23.93
CA ILE A 17 -14.53 8.67 -24.73
C ILE A 17 -14.21 9.71 -25.81
N ASP A 18 -13.47 10.75 -25.49
CA ASP A 18 -13.03 11.77 -26.46
C ASP A 18 -12.11 11.21 -27.57
N LYS A 19 -11.45 10.09 -27.33
CA LYS A 19 -10.67 9.36 -28.36
C LYS A 19 -11.54 8.52 -29.32
N GLY A 20 -12.85 8.50 -29.14
CA GLY A 20 -13.79 7.94 -30.10
C GLY A 20 -14.51 6.66 -29.68
N ILE A 21 -14.37 6.25 -28.42
CA ILE A 21 -15.13 5.15 -27.83
C ILE A 21 -16.39 5.73 -27.18
N SER A 22 -17.57 5.22 -27.52
CA SER A 22 -18.80 5.71 -26.87
C SER A 22 -18.88 5.26 -25.41
N SER A 23 -19.59 6.03 -24.56
CA SER A 23 -19.83 5.66 -23.15
C SER A 23 -20.46 4.27 -23.02
N LEU A 24 -21.42 3.92 -23.89
CA LEU A 24 -22.04 2.59 -23.92
C LEU A 24 -21.05 1.48 -24.32
N GLU A 25 -20.11 1.76 -25.21
CA GLU A 25 -19.09 0.78 -25.59
C GLU A 25 -18.09 0.55 -24.45
N LEU A 26 -17.68 1.63 -23.77
CA LEU A 26 -16.80 1.51 -22.61
C LEU A 26 -17.47 0.72 -21.49
N MET A 27 -18.75 0.98 -21.23
CA MET A 27 -19.55 0.24 -20.26
C MET A 27 -19.71 -1.24 -20.66
N GLU A 28 -19.91 -1.55 -21.94
CA GLU A 28 -19.98 -2.93 -22.41
C GLU A 28 -18.66 -3.68 -22.16
N ARG A 29 -17.50 -3.03 -22.38
CA ARG A 29 -16.19 -3.59 -22.05
C ARG A 29 -16.04 -3.83 -20.55
N ALA A 30 -16.46 -2.88 -19.72
CA ALA A 30 -16.42 -3.02 -18.27
C ALA A 30 -17.30 -4.20 -17.80
N ALA A 31 -18.54 -4.28 -18.30
CA ALA A 31 -19.45 -5.36 -17.96
C ALA A 31 -18.94 -6.73 -18.44
N THR A 32 -18.36 -6.80 -19.64
CA THR A 32 -17.76 -8.03 -20.17
C THR A 32 -16.59 -8.49 -19.29
N ALA A 33 -15.67 -7.60 -18.93
CA ALA A 33 -14.55 -7.94 -18.07
C ALA A 33 -14.98 -8.45 -16.69
N VAL A 34 -16.08 -7.93 -16.14
CA VAL A 34 -16.65 -8.42 -14.88
C VAL A 34 -17.34 -9.77 -15.07
N ALA A 35 -18.18 -9.92 -16.12
CA ALA A 35 -18.90 -11.17 -16.38
C ALA A 35 -17.92 -12.34 -16.64
N ASP A 36 -16.90 -12.13 -17.48
CA ASP A 36 -15.84 -13.12 -17.75
C ASP A 36 -15.09 -13.51 -16.46
N LYS A 37 -14.83 -12.52 -15.57
CA LYS A 37 -14.16 -12.78 -14.30
C LYS A 37 -15.04 -13.53 -13.32
N LEU A 38 -16.35 -13.22 -13.27
CA LEU A 38 -17.32 -13.97 -12.48
C LEU A 38 -17.43 -15.40 -12.97
N ASP A 39 -17.57 -15.62 -14.28
CA ASP A 39 -17.64 -16.95 -14.87
C ASP A 39 -16.42 -17.82 -14.57
N LEU A 40 -15.23 -17.19 -14.57
CA LEU A 40 -13.97 -17.86 -14.19
C LEU A 40 -13.91 -18.26 -12.70
N LEU A 41 -14.48 -17.44 -11.82
CA LEU A 41 -14.40 -17.60 -10.36
C LEU A 41 -15.54 -18.44 -9.79
N LEU A 42 -16.73 -18.35 -10.38
CA LEU A 42 -17.91 -19.13 -10.00
C LEU A 42 -17.83 -20.49 -10.69
N GLY A 43 -18.04 -21.56 -9.97
CA GLY A 43 -18.06 -22.91 -10.54
C GLY A 43 -19.38 -23.23 -11.26
N GLU A 44 -19.46 -24.39 -11.94
CA GLU A 44 -20.68 -24.88 -12.59
C GLU A 44 -21.85 -25.10 -11.60
N GLU A 45 -21.60 -25.15 -10.30
CA GLU A 45 -22.60 -25.36 -9.24
C GLU A 45 -23.17 -24.04 -8.69
N ASP A 46 -22.56 -22.87 -9.00
CA ASP A 46 -22.87 -21.56 -8.41
C ASP A 46 -23.52 -20.60 -9.43
N GLN A 47 -24.45 -21.11 -10.23
CA GLN A 47 -25.03 -20.38 -11.37
C GLN A 47 -26.19 -19.43 -11.01
N GLU A 48 -26.53 -19.27 -9.74
CA GLU A 48 -27.56 -18.32 -9.30
C GLU A 48 -26.92 -17.00 -8.87
N VAL A 49 -27.33 -15.89 -9.49
CA VAL A 49 -26.77 -14.56 -9.23
C VAL A 49 -27.88 -13.54 -8.99
N LEU A 50 -27.84 -12.88 -7.83
CA LEU A 50 -28.64 -11.70 -7.54
C LEU A 50 -27.82 -10.44 -7.82
N ILE A 51 -28.27 -9.60 -8.75
CA ILE A 51 -27.60 -8.33 -9.06
C ILE A 51 -28.45 -7.16 -8.57
N VAL A 52 -27.90 -6.36 -7.67
CA VAL A 52 -28.59 -5.18 -7.13
C VAL A 52 -28.09 -3.93 -7.86
N CYS A 53 -28.94 -3.37 -8.73
CA CYS A 53 -28.58 -2.26 -9.61
C CYS A 53 -29.04 -0.92 -9.05
N GLY A 54 -28.10 0.01 -8.90
CA GLY A 54 -28.40 1.41 -8.60
C GLY A 54 -28.92 2.20 -9.80
N ASN A 55 -29.29 3.47 -9.58
CA ASN A 55 -29.88 4.31 -10.64
C ASN A 55 -28.84 4.97 -11.56
N GLY A 56 -27.55 4.87 -11.23
CA GLY A 56 -26.44 5.50 -11.94
C GLY A 56 -25.72 4.56 -12.91
N ASN A 57 -24.49 4.93 -13.27
CA ASN A 57 -23.67 4.15 -14.21
C ASN A 57 -23.26 2.78 -13.62
N ASN A 58 -23.00 2.69 -12.32
CA ASN A 58 -22.70 1.39 -11.70
C ASN A 58 -23.87 0.41 -11.83
N GLY A 59 -25.12 0.90 -11.63
CA GLY A 59 -26.31 0.10 -11.89
C GLY A 59 -26.50 -0.24 -13.38
N ALA A 60 -26.06 0.63 -14.27
CA ALA A 60 -26.04 0.34 -15.71
C ALA A 60 -25.01 -0.74 -16.08
N ASP A 61 -23.86 -0.76 -15.41
CA ASP A 61 -22.88 -1.86 -15.50
C ASP A 61 -23.51 -3.16 -15.00
N GLY A 62 -24.21 -3.14 -13.85
CA GLY A 62 -24.93 -4.30 -13.31
C GLY A 62 -25.97 -4.86 -14.27
N LEU A 63 -26.76 -4.00 -14.95
CA LEU A 63 -27.73 -4.43 -15.97
C LEU A 63 -27.06 -5.07 -17.19
N ALA A 64 -25.91 -4.56 -17.61
CA ALA A 64 -25.13 -5.14 -18.70
C ALA A 64 -24.52 -6.50 -18.28
N ILE A 65 -23.98 -6.61 -17.05
CA ILE A 65 -23.48 -7.85 -16.47
C ILE A 65 -24.60 -8.90 -16.42
N ALA A 66 -25.80 -8.53 -15.95
CA ALA A 66 -26.95 -9.42 -15.91
C ALA A 66 -27.21 -10.06 -17.28
N ARG A 67 -27.24 -9.25 -18.34
CA ARG A 67 -27.44 -9.72 -19.70
C ARG A 67 -26.34 -10.66 -20.17
N LEU A 68 -25.10 -10.37 -19.85
CA LEU A 68 -23.96 -11.20 -20.24
C LEU A 68 -23.95 -12.55 -19.50
N LEU A 69 -24.29 -12.56 -18.21
CA LEU A 69 -24.39 -13.79 -17.43
C LEU A 69 -25.56 -14.68 -17.92
N LEU A 70 -26.68 -14.09 -18.35
CA LEU A 70 -27.75 -14.84 -19.02
C LEU A 70 -27.29 -15.50 -20.33
N ASP A 71 -26.46 -14.80 -21.12
CA ASP A 71 -25.84 -15.34 -22.33
C ASP A 71 -24.86 -16.49 -22.02
N MET A 72 -24.41 -16.63 -20.76
CA MET A 72 -23.55 -17.69 -20.20
C MET A 72 -24.35 -18.77 -19.44
N ASP A 73 -25.68 -18.82 -19.62
CA ASP A 73 -26.61 -19.79 -19.00
C ASP A 73 -26.77 -19.67 -17.47
N TYR A 74 -26.45 -18.51 -16.85
CA TYR A 74 -26.72 -18.23 -15.43
C TYR A 74 -28.20 -17.98 -15.17
N ILE A 75 -28.67 -18.29 -13.96
CA ILE A 75 -29.95 -17.87 -13.41
C ILE A 75 -29.76 -16.52 -12.75
N VAL A 76 -30.43 -15.50 -13.23
CA VAL A 76 -30.14 -14.11 -12.83
C VAL A 76 -31.38 -13.42 -12.28
N ASP A 77 -31.31 -13.05 -11.02
CA ASP A 77 -32.27 -12.15 -10.40
C ASP A 77 -31.70 -10.73 -10.41
N VAL A 78 -32.49 -9.76 -10.83
CA VAL A 78 -32.07 -8.36 -10.89
C VAL A 78 -33.01 -7.49 -10.08
N TYR A 79 -32.50 -6.81 -9.08
CA TYR A 79 -33.24 -5.72 -8.44
C TYR A 79 -32.91 -4.38 -9.11
N VAL A 80 -33.97 -3.64 -9.49
CA VAL A 80 -33.88 -2.28 -10.03
C VAL A 80 -34.82 -1.35 -9.28
N ASN A 81 -34.35 -0.18 -8.90
CA ASN A 81 -35.23 0.86 -8.40
C ASN A 81 -35.71 1.74 -9.58
N LEU A 82 -36.97 1.68 -9.92
CA LEU A 82 -37.55 2.48 -11.00
C LEU A 82 -37.86 3.93 -10.59
N GLU A 83 -37.78 4.25 -9.30
CA GLU A 83 -38.02 5.60 -8.81
C GLU A 83 -36.76 6.48 -8.97
N GLY A 84 -36.96 7.74 -9.38
CA GLY A 84 -35.88 8.71 -9.51
C GLY A 84 -35.35 8.86 -10.94
N GLU A 85 -34.23 9.53 -11.06
CA GLU A 85 -33.54 9.77 -12.33
C GLU A 85 -32.55 8.65 -12.66
N HIS A 86 -32.56 8.20 -13.92
CA HIS A 86 -31.64 7.20 -14.43
C HIS A 86 -30.76 7.79 -15.53
N THR A 87 -29.51 7.35 -15.61
CA THR A 87 -28.58 7.75 -16.68
C THR A 87 -29.06 7.24 -18.05
N PRO A 88 -28.62 7.85 -19.16
CA PRO A 88 -28.93 7.34 -20.50
C PRO A 88 -28.43 5.90 -20.70
N GLU A 89 -27.26 5.57 -20.16
CA GLU A 89 -26.64 4.25 -20.21
C GLU A 89 -27.46 3.22 -19.44
N TRP A 90 -27.99 3.59 -18.27
CA TRP A 90 -28.89 2.74 -17.49
C TRP A 90 -30.16 2.39 -18.31
N LYS A 91 -30.81 3.38 -18.91
CA LYS A 91 -32.01 3.15 -19.71
C LYS A 91 -31.76 2.24 -20.91
N ALA A 92 -30.62 2.46 -21.59
CA ALA A 92 -30.24 1.63 -22.73
C ALA A 92 -30.00 0.17 -22.35
N ASN A 93 -29.29 -0.07 -21.22
CA ASN A 93 -29.01 -1.43 -20.75
C ASN A 93 -30.25 -2.10 -20.16
N TYR A 94 -31.13 -1.35 -19.48
CA TYR A 94 -32.43 -1.88 -19.04
C TYR A 94 -33.31 -2.32 -20.21
N GLU A 95 -33.41 -1.52 -21.28
CA GLU A 95 -34.14 -1.90 -22.50
C GLU A 95 -33.49 -3.14 -23.16
N ARG A 96 -32.18 -3.26 -23.19
CA ARG A 96 -31.49 -4.44 -23.74
C ARG A 96 -31.77 -5.69 -22.92
N LEU A 97 -31.77 -5.59 -21.59
CA LEU A 97 -32.07 -6.70 -20.69
C LEU A 97 -33.53 -7.15 -20.83
N MET A 98 -34.49 -6.21 -20.90
CA MET A 98 -35.92 -6.49 -21.08
C MET A 98 -36.25 -7.14 -22.42
N ASN A 99 -35.39 -7.04 -23.41
CA ASN A 99 -35.55 -7.68 -24.72
C ASN A 99 -34.95 -9.11 -24.77
N GLN A 100 -34.31 -9.56 -23.73
CA GLN A 100 -33.95 -10.97 -23.56
C GLN A 100 -35.23 -11.76 -23.29
N ASP A 101 -35.33 -12.97 -23.79
CA ASP A 101 -36.48 -13.87 -23.53
C ASP A 101 -36.01 -14.98 -22.58
N PRO A 102 -36.07 -14.78 -21.29
CA PRO A 102 -35.39 -15.69 -20.40
C PRO A 102 -36.34 -16.44 -19.49
N GLU A 103 -36.30 -17.72 -19.58
CA GLU A 103 -36.80 -18.58 -18.49
C GLU A 103 -35.91 -18.44 -17.21
N GLN A 104 -34.75 -17.76 -17.34
CA GLN A 104 -33.70 -17.66 -16.32
C GLN A 104 -33.50 -16.23 -15.74
N LEU A 105 -34.41 -15.29 -16.07
CA LEU A 105 -34.34 -13.91 -15.57
C LEU A 105 -35.58 -13.55 -14.74
N GLU A 106 -35.38 -13.08 -13.52
CA GLU A 106 -36.40 -12.41 -12.74
C GLU A 106 -36.00 -10.96 -12.45
N ILE A 107 -36.94 -10.01 -12.66
CA ILE A 107 -36.69 -8.59 -12.43
C ILE A 107 -37.59 -8.08 -11.31
N HIS A 108 -36.98 -7.71 -10.19
CA HIS A 108 -37.63 -7.15 -9.03
C HIS A 108 -37.61 -5.61 -9.11
N THR A 109 -38.78 -4.97 -9.14
CA THR A 109 -38.91 -3.50 -9.15
C THR A 109 -39.34 -2.94 -7.79
N THR A 110 -39.63 -3.82 -6.84
CA THR A 110 -39.94 -3.51 -5.45
C THR A 110 -39.04 -4.39 -4.60
N TRP A 111 -38.33 -3.78 -3.63
CA TRP A 111 -37.50 -4.55 -2.73
C TRP A 111 -38.37 -5.34 -1.75
N ASN A 112 -38.35 -6.63 -1.87
CA ASN A 112 -39.02 -7.58 -0.97
C ASN A 112 -38.07 -8.78 -0.72
N PRO A 113 -37.32 -8.80 0.37
CA PRO A 113 -36.37 -9.89 0.65
C PRO A 113 -37.03 -11.27 0.77
N GLU A 114 -38.35 -11.33 1.09
CA GLU A 114 -39.07 -12.60 1.22
C GLU A 114 -39.38 -13.25 -0.16
N GLU A 115 -39.26 -12.49 -1.23
CA GLU A 115 -39.48 -12.95 -2.62
C GLU A 115 -38.17 -13.31 -3.33
N ILE A 116 -37.00 -13.07 -2.68
CA ILE A 116 -35.69 -13.39 -3.24
C ILE A 116 -35.32 -14.81 -2.84
N GLU A 117 -35.33 -15.71 -3.80
CA GLU A 117 -34.97 -17.11 -3.63
C GLU A 117 -33.51 -17.29 -4.12
N LEU A 118 -32.51 -17.04 -3.25
CA LEU A 118 -31.11 -17.28 -3.54
C LEU A 118 -30.62 -18.50 -2.79
N SER A 119 -30.03 -19.46 -3.49
CA SER A 119 -29.43 -20.64 -2.86
C SER A 119 -28.24 -20.26 -1.97
N PRO A 120 -27.84 -21.10 -1.00
CA PRO A 120 -26.67 -20.83 -0.16
C PRO A 120 -25.35 -20.69 -0.94
N SER A 121 -25.26 -21.24 -2.15
CA SER A 121 -24.12 -21.11 -3.05
C SER A 121 -24.28 -19.94 -4.05
N GLY A 122 -25.46 -19.32 -4.12
CA GLY A 122 -25.72 -18.20 -5.02
C GLY A 122 -24.87 -16.97 -4.64
N THR A 123 -24.62 -16.13 -5.64
CA THR A 123 -23.76 -14.95 -5.51
C THR A 123 -24.57 -13.66 -5.51
N ILE A 124 -24.22 -12.71 -4.63
CA ILE A 124 -24.78 -11.37 -4.62
C ILE A 124 -23.79 -10.42 -5.31
N VAL A 125 -24.26 -9.68 -6.30
CA VAL A 125 -23.48 -8.65 -7.01
C VAL A 125 -24.00 -7.27 -6.62
N ASP A 126 -23.18 -6.53 -5.88
CA ASP A 126 -23.41 -5.13 -5.54
C ASP A 126 -23.01 -4.22 -6.70
N ALA A 127 -23.99 -3.77 -7.45
CA ALA A 127 -23.87 -2.77 -8.50
C ALA A 127 -24.69 -1.50 -8.20
N MET A 128 -24.88 -1.16 -6.90
CA MET A 128 -25.66 0.02 -6.53
C MET A 128 -24.88 1.32 -6.77
N PHE A 129 -23.72 1.47 -6.17
CA PHE A 129 -22.93 2.71 -6.24
C PHE A 129 -21.43 2.40 -6.37
N GLY A 130 -20.79 2.95 -7.38
CA GLY A 130 -19.33 2.91 -7.58
C GLY A 130 -18.66 4.21 -7.14
N THR A 131 -17.60 4.60 -7.83
CA THR A 131 -16.74 5.78 -7.53
C THR A 131 -17.47 7.13 -7.48
N GLY A 132 -18.72 7.19 -7.95
CA GLY A 132 -19.50 8.44 -7.98
C GLY A 132 -20.21 8.83 -6.69
N LEU A 133 -20.17 8.03 -5.63
CA LEU A 133 -20.89 8.26 -4.38
C LEU A 133 -20.38 9.52 -3.66
N LYS A 134 -21.31 10.40 -3.23
CA LYS A 134 -20.96 11.70 -2.59
C LYS A 134 -21.47 11.85 -1.15
N ARG A 135 -22.39 11.00 -0.73
CA ARG A 135 -23.06 11.06 0.57
C ARG A 135 -23.37 9.65 1.07
N PRO A 136 -23.56 9.45 2.37
CA PRO A 136 -23.92 8.15 2.92
C PRO A 136 -25.16 7.57 2.27
N LEU A 137 -25.26 6.25 2.26
CA LEU A 137 -26.44 5.53 1.81
C LEU A 137 -27.65 5.92 2.65
N SER A 138 -28.84 5.92 2.05
CA SER A 138 -30.07 6.29 2.74
C SER A 138 -31.30 5.69 2.09
N GLY A 139 -32.41 5.61 2.85
CA GLY A 139 -33.67 5.08 2.35
C GLY A 139 -33.56 3.61 2.00
N ILE A 140 -34.07 3.23 0.83
CA ILE A 140 -34.10 1.83 0.40
C ILE A 140 -32.72 1.22 0.28
N TRP A 141 -31.72 2.00 -0.14
CA TRP A 141 -30.34 1.53 -0.31
C TRP A 141 -29.71 1.10 1.00
N LEU A 142 -30.03 1.79 2.11
CA LEU A 142 -29.59 1.39 3.44
C LEU A 142 -30.20 0.04 3.84
N THR A 143 -31.52 -0.14 3.61
CA THR A 143 -32.20 -1.40 3.92
C THR A 143 -31.63 -2.57 3.11
N ILE A 144 -31.29 -2.33 1.85
CA ILE A 144 -30.68 -3.34 0.98
C ILE A 144 -29.27 -3.68 1.48
N THR A 145 -28.46 -2.68 1.83
CA THR A 145 -27.12 -2.86 2.39
C THR A 145 -27.16 -3.69 3.67
N ASP A 146 -28.08 -3.35 4.60
CA ASP A 146 -28.24 -4.12 5.85
C ASP A 146 -28.60 -5.58 5.55
N TRP A 147 -29.49 -5.81 4.59
CA TRP A 147 -29.86 -7.17 4.18
C TRP A 147 -28.70 -7.94 3.54
N ILE A 148 -27.95 -7.32 2.62
CA ILE A 148 -26.78 -7.95 2.00
C ILE A 148 -25.78 -8.35 3.07
N ASN A 149 -25.49 -7.47 4.01
CA ASN A 149 -24.51 -7.71 5.08
C ASN A 149 -24.94 -8.81 6.08
N GLU A 150 -26.21 -9.17 6.11
CA GLU A 150 -26.74 -10.30 6.90
C GLU A 150 -26.66 -11.65 6.17
N GLN A 151 -26.38 -11.65 4.86
CA GLN A 151 -26.28 -12.90 4.09
C GLN A 151 -24.89 -13.56 4.30
N SER A 152 -24.86 -14.88 4.05
CA SER A 152 -23.62 -15.67 4.05
C SER A 152 -23.14 -16.00 2.63
N ASN A 153 -23.80 -15.47 1.62
CA ASN A 153 -23.49 -15.66 0.24
C ASN A 153 -22.24 -14.89 -0.18
N LEU A 154 -21.53 -15.41 -1.16
CA LEU A 154 -20.43 -14.65 -1.79
C LEU A 154 -20.97 -13.30 -2.27
N THR A 155 -20.38 -12.22 -1.78
CA THR A 155 -20.75 -10.86 -2.19
C THR A 155 -19.64 -10.24 -3.01
N VAL A 156 -19.97 -9.86 -4.25
CA VAL A 156 -19.04 -9.24 -5.19
C VAL A 156 -19.46 -7.80 -5.48
N ALA A 157 -18.57 -6.85 -5.21
CA ALA A 157 -18.83 -5.45 -5.55
C ALA A 157 -18.27 -5.10 -6.93
N VAL A 158 -19.09 -4.41 -7.73
CA VAL A 158 -18.68 -3.85 -9.02
C VAL A 158 -18.11 -2.47 -8.79
N ASP A 159 -16.87 -2.25 -9.21
CA ASP A 159 -16.07 -1.02 -9.07
C ASP A 159 -15.68 -0.70 -7.62
N MET A 160 -16.64 -0.54 -6.72
CA MET A 160 -16.41 -0.31 -5.28
C MET A 160 -17.59 -0.83 -4.46
N PRO A 161 -17.36 -1.31 -3.23
CA PRO A 161 -18.45 -1.61 -2.30
C PRO A 161 -19.33 -0.39 -2.09
N SER A 162 -20.63 -0.56 -2.22
CA SER A 162 -21.59 0.54 -2.09
C SER A 162 -21.57 1.11 -0.67
N GLY A 163 -21.43 2.41 -0.56
CA GLY A 163 -21.22 3.12 0.71
C GLY A 163 -19.79 3.63 0.90
N MET A 164 -18.80 3.07 0.21
CA MET A 164 -17.41 3.55 0.23
C MET A 164 -17.21 4.80 -0.64
N TYR A 165 -16.20 5.58 -0.27
CA TYR A 165 -15.70 6.70 -1.08
C TYR A 165 -14.28 6.42 -1.55
N VAL A 166 -13.88 6.99 -2.69
CA VAL A 166 -12.53 6.82 -3.23
C VAL A 166 -11.47 7.54 -2.39
N ASP A 167 -11.77 8.76 -1.94
CA ASP A 167 -10.79 9.72 -1.44
C ASP A 167 -10.96 10.09 0.04
N ARG A 168 -11.84 9.42 0.76
CA ARG A 168 -12.08 9.65 2.20
C ARG A 168 -12.65 8.43 2.89
N ALA A 169 -12.54 8.39 4.21
CA ALA A 169 -13.13 7.35 5.02
C ALA A 169 -14.66 7.29 4.86
N PRO A 170 -15.27 6.09 4.88
CA PRO A 170 -16.72 5.95 4.91
C PRO A 170 -17.30 6.60 6.18
N ASP A 171 -18.47 7.23 6.04
CA ASP A 171 -19.16 7.93 7.12
C ASP A 171 -20.62 7.43 7.32
N GLY A 172 -20.90 6.22 6.84
CA GLY A 172 -22.19 5.52 6.94
C GLY A 172 -22.03 4.02 6.73
N GLU A 173 -23.16 3.32 6.53
CA GLU A 173 -23.13 1.90 6.23
C GLU A 173 -22.52 1.62 4.85
N VAL A 174 -21.81 0.51 4.76
CA VAL A 174 -21.11 0.04 3.56
C VAL A 174 -21.44 -1.43 3.35
N VAL A 175 -21.57 -1.86 2.11
CA VAL A 175 -21.67 -3.28 1.76
C VAL A 175 -20.35 -3.97 2.09
N TYR A 176 -20.41 -5.07 2.84
CA TYR A 176 -19.27 -5.98 3.01
C TYR A 176 -19.18 -6.89 1.79
N SER A 177 -18.09 -6.79 1.06
CA SER A 177 -17.87 -7.62 -0.12
C SER A 177 -16.65 -8.52 0.05
N ASP A 178 -16.80 -9.80 -0.30
CA ASP A 178 -15.68 -10.75 -0.29
C ASP A 178 -14.70 -10.46 -1.42
N LEU A 179 -15.23 -9.94 -2.53
CA LEU A 179 -14.48 -9.63 -3.73
C LEU A 179 -14.92 -8.28 -4.31
N VAL A 180 -13.96 -7.49 -4.77
CA VAL A 180 -14.20 -6.26 -5.53
C VAL A 180 -13.61 -6.42 -6.93
N LEU A 181 -14.43 -6.24 -7.95
CA LEU A 181 -14.01 -6.18 -9.35
C LEU A 181 -13.99 -4.71 -9.79
N THR A 182 -12.81 -4.08 -9.66
CA THR A 182 -12.62 -2.65 -9.94
C THR A 182 -12.01 -2.44 -11.33
N PHE A 183 -12.24 -1.26 -11.94
CA PHE A 183 -11.90 -1.02 -13.33
C PHE A 183 -10.54 -0.33 -13.50
N GLN A 184 -9.68 -0.88 -14.36
CA GLN A 184 -8.46 -0.33 -14.93
C GLN A 184 -7.34 0.06 -13.94
N SER A 185 -7.66 0.46 -12.72
CA SER A 185 -6.67 0.90 -11.73
C SER A 185 -7.12 0.61 -10.29
N GLN A 186 -6.18 0.61 -9.36
CA GLN A 186 -6.49 0.60 -7.94
C GLN A 186 -7.14 1.92 -7.51
N ARG A 187 -7.91 1.89 -6.42
CA ARG A 187 -8.51 3.05 -5.77
C ARG A 187 -7.73 3.39 -4.50
N LEU A 188 -7.62 4.68 -4.17
CA LEU A 188 -6.95 5.10 -2.95
C LEU A 188 -7.60 4.47 -1.69
N ALA A 189 -8.92 4.29 -1.71
CA ALA A 189 -9.66 3.66 -0.62
C ALA A 189 -9.16 2.26 -0.27
N PHE A 190 -8.76 1.44 -1.23
CA PHE A 190 -8.26 0.10 -0.98
C PHE A 190 -6.87 0.06 -0.31
N MET A 191 -6.23 1.22 -0.20
CA MET A 191 -4.94 1.38 0.46
C MET A 191 -5.07 1.91 1.89
N MET A 192 -6.29 2.15 2.40
CA MET A 192 -6.53 2.83 3.67
C MET A 192 -7.18 1.92 4.70
N PRO A 193 -6.67 1.89 5.94
CA PRO A 193 -7.19 1.00 6.99
C PRO A 193 -8.66 1.21 7.33
N GLU A 194 -9.18 2.43 7.15
CA GLU A 194 -10.60 2.74 7.40
C GLU A 194 -11.54 2.00 6.45
N SER A 195 -11.04 1.62 5.29
CA SER A 195 -11.81 0.92 4.26
C SER A 195 -11.65 -0.59 4.30
N GLU A 196 -10.53 -1.07 4.82
CA GLU A 196 -10.15 -2.50 4.86
C GLU A 196 -11.23 -3.42 5.46
N PRO A 197 -12.00 -3.05 6.50
CA PRO A 197 -13.03 -3.91 7.03
C PRO A 197 -14.21 -4.20 6.09
N HIS A 198 -14.31 -3.51 4.95
CA HIS A 198 -15.47 -3.56 4.06
C HIS A 198 -15.24 -4.37 2.79
N PHE A 199 -14.05 -4.89 2.57
CA PHE A 199 -13.76 -5.71 1.39
C PHE A 199 -12.71 -6.79 1.69
N GLY A 200 -12.79 -7.87 0.92
CA GLY A 200 -11.77 -8.91 0.91
C GLY A 200 -10.75 -8.68 -0.20
N GLU A 201 -10.77 -9.51 -1.23
CA GLU A 201 -9.85 -9.41 -2.37
C GLU A 201 -10.27 -8.30 -3.35
N VAL A 202 -9.30 -7.61 -3.95
CA VAL A 202 -9.53 -6.60 -4.99
C VAL A 202 -8.83 -7.02 -6.28
N LEU A 203 -9.62 -7.27 -7.33
CA LEU A 203 -9.12 -7.58 -8.66
C LEU A 203 -9.38 -6.42 -9.62
N VAL A 204 -8.36 -6.04 -10.36
CA VAL A 204 -8.45 -4.96 -11.35
C VAL A 204 -8.78 -5.54 -12.73
N CYS A 205 -9.95 -5.19 -13.24
CA CYS A 205 -10.42 -5.55 -14.57
C CYS A 205 -9.92 -4.53 -15.60
N ASN A 206 -9.18 -4.98 -16.59
CA ASN A 206 -8.75 -4.13 -17.72
C ASN A 206 -9.95 -3.88 -18.65
N ILE A 207 -10.31 -2.62 -18.84
CA ILE A 207 -11.45 -2.20 -19.69
C ILE A 207 -10.98 -1.44 -20.93
N GLY A 208 -9.68 -1.41 -21.17
CA GLY A 208 -9.07 -0.80 -22.37
C GLY A 208 -9.18 0.71 -22.42
N LEU A 209 -8.95 1.39 -21.29
CA LEU A 209 -8.81 2.86 -21.30
C LEU A 209 -7.56 3.28 -22.08
N ALA A 210 -7.60 4.46 -22.65
CA ALA A 210 -6.52 5.00 -23.50
C ALA A 210 -5.26 5.32 -22.66
N ASP A 211 -4.21 4.51 -22.78
CA ASP A 211 -2.95 4.62 -22.02
C ASP A 211 -2.23 5.95 -22.23
N THR A 212 -2.47 6.63 -23.35
CA THR A 212 -1.91 7.97 -23.61
C THR A 212 -2.32 9.01 -22.56
N PHE A 213 -3.43 8.76 -21.82
CA PHE A 213 -3.81 9.57 -20.66
C PHE A 213 -2.70 9.63 -19.61
N LEU A 214 -2.08 8.50 -19.31
CA LEU A 214 -1.02 8.40 -18.30
C LEU A 214 0.24 9.18 -18.66
N LEU A 215 0.47 9.41 -19.96
CA LEU A 215 1.61 10.21 -20.44
C LEU A 215 1.32 11.71 -20.39
N GLU A 216 0.06 12.10 -20.47
CA GLU A 216 -0.39 13.50 -20.56
C GLU A 216 -0.82 14.09 -19.20
N HIS A 217 -1.01 13.23 -18.18
CA HIS A 217 -1.51 13.62 -16.86
C HIS A 217 -0.52 13.27 -15.74
N ASP A 218 -0.50 14.09 -14.70
CA ASP A 218 0.39 13.94 -13.56
C ASP A 218 -0.16 12.88 -12.58
N ILE A 219 0.19 11.62 -12.81
CA ILE A 219 -0.13 10.51 -11.93
C ILE A 219 1.01 10.33 -10.93
N ARG A 220 0.70 10.34 -9.64
CA ARG A 220 1.69 10.38 -8.57
C ARG A 220 1.62 9.24 -7.57
N ASN A 221 0.56 8.43 -7.60
CA ASN A 221 0.37 7.35 -6.65
C ASN A 221 0.47 5.99 -7.37
N PHE A 222 1.34 5.13 -6.86
CA PHE A 222 1.65 3.84 -7.46
C PHE A 222 1.70 2.75 -6.39
N GLU A 223 1.26 1.58 -6.73
CA GLU A 223 1.59 0.39 -5.94
C GLU A 223 3.05 0.01 -6.18
N LEU A 224 3.75 -0.33 -5.09
CA LEU A 224 5.14 -0.74 -5.15
C LEU A 224 5.24 -2.21 -5.54
N THR A 225 5.71 -2.47 -6.76
CA THR A 225 5.86 -3.81 -7.31
C THR A 225 7.32 -4.13 -7.59
N TYR A 226 7.65 -5.42 -7.66
CA TYR A 226 9.00 -5.88 -8.01
C TYR A 226 9.45 -5.39 -9.41
N TYR A 227 8.53 -5.29 -10.38
CA TYR A 227 8.82 -4.76 -11.71
C TYR A 227 9.43 -3.36 -11.69
N TYR A 228 8.91 -2.53 -10.79
CA TYR A 228 9.45 -1.18 -10.63
C TYR A 228 10.86 -1.18 -10.02
N LEU A 229 11.15 -2.13 -9.13
CA LEU A 229 12.39 -2.16 -8.36
C LEU A 229 13.53 -2.90 -9.07
N LEU A 230 13.21 -3.95 -9.82
CA LEU A 230 14.21 -4.83 -10.47
C LEU A 230 15.28 -4.08 -11.28
N PRO A 231 14.96 -3.07 -12.12
CA PRO A 231 15.95 -2.34 -12.90
C PRO A 231 16.96 -1.53 -12.07
N PHE A 232 16.66 -1.28 -10.78
CA PHE A 232 17.51 -0.47 -9.90
C PHE A 232 18.41 -1.29 -9.00
N LEU A 233 18.30 -2.62 -9.01
CA LEU A 233 19.19 -3.48 -8.23
C LEU A 233 20.62 -3.37 -8.76
N ILE A 234 21.56 -3.05 -7.85
CA ILE A 234 22.98 -2.97 -8.17
C ILE A 234 23.56 -4.39 -8.24
N ASP A 235 24.14 -4.74 -9.37
CA ASP A 235 24.86 -5.99 -9.55
C ASP A 235 26.22 -5.96 -8.87
N ARG A 236 26.60 -7.11 -8.28
CA ARG A 236 27.90 -7.27 -7.64
C ARG A 236 28.91 -7.84 -8.63
N ASN A 237 29.97 -7.06 -8.88
CA ASN A 237 31.04 -7.49 -9.76
C ASN A 237 31.99 -8.47 -9.06
N ARG A 238 32.49 -9.44 -9.80
CA ARG A 238 33.43 -10.45 -9.27
C ARG A 238 34.68 -9.87 -8.63
N PHE A 239 35.14 -8.71 -9.10
CA PHE A 239 36.37 -8.07 -8.64
C PHE A 239 36.13 -6.91 -7.67
N SER A 240 34.91 -6.73 -7.21
CA SER A 240 34.58 -5.72 -6.19
C SER A 240 35.18 -6.08 -4.84
N HIS A 241 35.43 -5.04 -4.04
CA HIS A 241 35.88 -5.17 -2.66
C HIS A 241 34.94 -4.43 -1.70
N LYS A 242 35.07 -4.65 -0.41
CA LYS A 242 34.20 -4.05 0.60
C LYS A 242 34.08 -2.52 0.52
N GLY A 243 35.08 -1.81 0.03
CA GLY A 243 35.07 -0.36 -0.13
C GLY A 243 34.12 0.13 -1.24
N ASP A 244 33.81 -0.73 -2.23
CA ASP A 244 32.89 -0.39 -3.33
C ASP A 244 31.42 -0.37 -2.88
N TYR A 245 31.11 -1.04 -1.76
CA TYR A 245 29.77 -1.13 -1.20
C TYR A 245 29.58 -0.20 0.01
N GLY A 246 30.43 0.81 0.14
CA GLY A 246 30.30 1.91 1.08
C GLY A 246 30.63 1.59 2.54
N HIS A 247 30.49 2.61 3.37
CA HIS A 247 30.74 2.56 4.80
C HIS A 247 29.58 3.24 5.53
N GLY A 248 28.66 2.45 6.07
CA GLY A 248 27.56 2.93 6.90
C GLY A 248 27.97 3.20 8.33
N VAL A 249 27.40 4.24 8.92
CA VAL A 249 27.48 4.49 10.36
C VAL A 249 26.09 4.41 10.96
N LEU A 250 25.95 3.65 12.04
CA LEU A 250 24.71 3.55 12.81
C LEU A 250 24.94 4.15 14.19
N VAL A 251 24.19 5.18 14.54
CA VAL A 251 24.14 5.76 15.89
C VAL A 251 22.91 5.20 16.60
N ALA A 252 23.12 4.29 17.53
CA ALA A 252 22.04 3.54 18.13
C ALA A 252 22.32 3.10 19.57
N GLY A 253 21.25 2.78 20.28
CA GLY A 253 21.28 2.15 21.58
C GLY A 253 21.54 3.09 22.76
N SER A 254 21.10 2.64 23.91
CA SER A 254 21.35 3.21 25.23
C SER A 254 21.20 2.11 26.29
N LEU A 255 21.44 2.44 27.56
CA LEU A 255 21.25 1.49 28.66
C LEU A 255 19.82 0.91 28.62
N GLY A 256 19.72 -0.43 28.49
CA GLY A 256 18.46 -1.18 28.40
C GLY A 256 17.87 -1.29 26.98
N LYS A 257 18.51 -0.67 25.95
CA LYS A 257 18.04 -0.70 24.55
C LYS A 257 19.11 -1.20 23.56
N ALA A 258 19.93 -2.17 23.99
CA ALA A 258 20.97 -2.74 23.15
C ALA A 258 20.42 -3.53 21.95
N GLY A 259 19.27 -4.18 22.11
CA GLY A 259 18.63 -4.98 21.08
C GLY A 259 18.33 -4.19 19.80
N ALA A 260 17.90 -2.94 19.92
CA ALA A 260 17.64 -2.07 18.77
C ALA A 260 18.89 -1.84 17.91
N ALA A 261 20.06 -1.61 18.57
CA ALA A 261 21.32 -1.45 17.86
C ALA A 261 21.80 -2.77 17.21
N VAL A 262 21.57 -3.91 17.86
CA VAL A 262 21.92 -5.24 17.34
C VAL A 262 21.09 -5.56 16.09
N LEU A 263 19.78 -5.41 16.16
CA LEU A 263 18.85 -5.68 15.04
C LEU A 263 19.16 -4.78 13.84
N ALA A 264 19.28 -3.47 14.05
CA ALA A 264 19.59 -2.53 12.98
C ALA A 264 20.98 -2.79 12.36
N ALA A 265 21.98 -3.15 13.18
CA ALA A 265 23.33 -3.47 12.68
C ALA A 265 23.33 -4.77 11.86
N GLY A 266 22.64 -5.83 12.35
CA GLY A 266 22.49 -7.09 11.63
C GLY A 266 21.78 -6.90 10.28
N ALA A 267 20.68 -6.16 10.27
CA ALA A 267 19.93 -5.85 9.06
C ALA A 267 20.74 -5.04 8.05
N ALA A 268 21.52 -4.03 8.52
CA ALA A 268 22.38 -3.25 7.64
C ALA A 268 23.44 -4.14 6.95
N LEU A 269 24.09 -5.03 7.68
CA LEU A 269 25.09 -5.96 7.12
C LEU A 269 24.46 -6.93 6.12
N ARG A 270 23.31 -7.48 6.45
CA ARG A 270 22.55 -8.39 5.56
C ARG A 270 22.03 -7.71 4.30
N SER A 271 21.88 -6.37 4.32
CA SER A 271 21.48 -5.58 3.15
C SER A 271 22.64 -5.24 2.20
N GLY A 272 23.85 -5.73 2.49
CA GLY A 272 24.94 -5.78 1.53
C GLY A 272 25.94 -4.63 1.58
N LEU A 273 25.91 -3.70 2.55
CA LEU A 273 26.97 -2.69 2.68
C LEU A 273 28.35 -3.35 2.94
N GLY A 274 29.41 -2.65 2.56
CA GLY A 274 30.77 -3.19 2.65
C GLY A 274 31.41 -3.06 4.04
N LEU A 275 31.12 -1.99 4.76
CA LEU A 275 31.64 -1.69 6.09
C LEU A 275 30.55 -1.05 6.96
N LEU A 276 30.43 -1.50 8.19
CA LEU A 276 29.54 -0.90 9.19
C LEU A 276 30.36 -0.46 10.42
N THR A 277 30.14 0.77 10.86
CA THR A 277 30.56 1.24 12.19
C THR A 277 29.30 1.55 13.01
N VAL A 278 29.20 0.99 14.20
CA VAL A 278 28.13 1.30 15.14
C VAL A 278 28.66 2.19 16.24
N HIS A 279 28.09 3.38 16.38
CA HIS A 279 28.39 4.33 17.43
C HIS A 279 27.44 4.11 18.61
N ILE A 280 27.97 3.67 19.73
CA ILE A 280 27.20 3.21 20.90
C ILE A 280 27.80 3.72 22.23
N PRO A 281 26.98 3.80 23.30
CA PRO A 281 27.47 3.98 24.66
C PRO A 281 28.36 2.82 25.10
N GLY A 282 29.38 3.13 25.94
CA GLY A 282 30.40 2.16 26.36
C GLY A 282 29.86 0.89 26.99
N ILE A 283 28.73 0.96 27.71
CA ILE A 283 28.10 -0.20 28.35
C ILE A 283 27.65 -1.28 27.36
N MET A 284 27.48 -0.93 26.09
CA MET A 284 26.99 -1.84 25.05
C MET A 284 28.12 -2.55 24.28
N TYR A 285 29.39 -2.18 24.50
CA TYR A 285 30.51 -2.68 23.72
C TYR A 285 30.54 -4.19 23.60
N ASN A 286 30.55 -4.90 24.75
CA ASN A 286 30.62 -6.36 24.74
C ASN A 286 29.38 -7.03 24.11
N ILE A 287 28.21 -6.40 24.26
CA ILE A 287 26.95 -6.92 23.70
C ILE A 287 27.02 -6.88 22.17
N LEU A 288 27.40 -5.72 21.60
CA LEU A 288 27.41 -5.56 20.14
C LEU A 288 28.51 -6.41 19.50
N GLN A 289 29.74 -6.43 20.07
CA GLN A 289 30.84 -7.22 19.54
C GLN A 289 30.60 -8.73 19.62
N ALA A 290 29.79 -9.19 20.57
CA ALA A 290 29.39 -10.59 20.66
C ALA A 290 28.26 -10.95 19.69
N ALA A 291 27.28 -10.03 19.51
CA ALA A 291 26.09 -10.29 18.69
C ALA A 291 26.32 -9.99 17.19
N VAL A 292 27.17 -9.01 16.85
CA VAL A 292 27.45 -8.56 15.48
C VAL A 292 28.97 -8.37 15.30
N PRO A 293 29.73 -9.45 15.22
CA PRO A 293 31.21 -9.39 15.18
C PRO A 293 31.75 -8.73 13.90
N GLU A 294 30.98 -8.63 12.83
CA GLU A 294 31.37 -7.98 11.58
C GLU A 294 31.36 -6.45 11.67
N ALA A 295 30.65 -5.89 12.65
CA ALA A 295 30.56 -4.45 12.84
C ALA A 295 31.74 -3.90 13.63
N MET A 296 32.31 -2.80 13.14
CA MET A 296 33.24 -1.97 13.93
C MET A 296 32.44 -1.16 14.96
N VAL A 297 33.09 -0.81 16.06
CA VAL A 297 32.47 -0.03 17.13
C VAL A 297 33.25 1.25 17.40
N THR A 298 32.53 2.37 17.51
CA THR A 298 33.02 3.59 18.14
C THR A 298 32.22 3.85 19.41
N LEU A 299 32.92 4.27 20.47
CA LEU A 299 32.29 4.50 21.76
C LEU A 299 31.93 5.96 21.94
N ASP A 300 30.71 6.20 22.40
CA ASP A 300 30.31 7.52 22.88
C ASP A 300 31.11 7.93 24.10
N PRO A 301 31.40 9.25 24.28
CA PRO A 301 32.06 9.75 25.49
C PRO A 301 31.31 9.40 26.78
N HIS A 302 29.97 9.31 26.72
CA HIS A 302 29.13 8.93 27.85
C HIS A 302 28.88 7.40 27.88
N PRO A 303 29.01 6.73 29.05
CA PRO A 303 28.94 5.27 29.12
C PRO A 303 27.52 4.68 28.93
N HIS A 304 26.43 5.46 29.07
CA HIS A 304 25.06 4.95 29.13
C HIS A 304 24.12 5.46 28.04
N PHE A 305 24.45 6.56 27.38
CA PHE A 305 23.61 7.16 26.33
C PHE A 305 24.49 7.90 25.30
N ILE A 306 23.90 8.30 24.18
CA ILE A 306 24.56 9.07 23.13
C ILE A 306 24.68 10.54 23.57
N SER A 307 25.90 11.05 23.69
CA SER A 307 26.19 12.44 24.05
C SER A 307 26.91 13.23 22.95
N ALA A 308 27.40 12.53 21.91
CA ALA A 308 28.02 13.14 20.73
C ALA A 308 27.75 12.27 19.48
N ILE A 309 27.67 12.88 18.30
CA ILE A 309 27.64 12.16 17.05
C ILE A 309 28.91 12.45 16.28
N THR A 310 29.75 11.42 16.17
CA THR A 310 31.04 11.50 15.46
C THR A 310 31.10 10.38 14.44
N ILE A 311 31.38 10.72 13.18
CA ILE A 311 31.47 9.75 12.10
C ILE A 311 32.88 9.77 11.45
N PRO A 312 33.39 8.64 10.94
CA PRO A 312 34.60 8.58 10.15
C PRO A 312 34.51 9.38 8.84
N ASP A 313 35.62 9.93 8.36
CA ASP A 313 35.67 10.74 7.11
C ASP A 313 35.15 10.04 5.85
N LYS A 314 35.21 8.71 5.81
CA LYS A 314 34.80 7.88 4.67
C LYS A 314 33.36 7.37 4.78
N THR A 315 32.55 7.93 5.68
CA THR A 315 31.14 7.54 5.85
C THR A 315 30.35 7.90 4.62
N THR A 316 29.66 6.92 4.05
CA THR A 316 28.79 7.10 2.86
C THR A 316 27.32 7.28 3.21
N ALA A 317 26.87 6.77 4.38
CA ALA A 317 25.51 6.97 4.89
C ALA A 317 25.46 6.89 6.41
N LEU A 318 24.42 7.47 7.00
CA LEU A 318 24.22 7.54 8.44
C LEU A 318 22.79 7.11 8.82
N GLY A 319 22.66 6.20 9.77
CA GLY A 319 21.41 5.87 10.45
C GLY A 319 21.42 6.37 11.89
N ILE A 320 20.36 7.02 12.34
CA ILE A 320 20.26 7.54 13.72
C ILE A 320 18.88 7.21 14.28
N GLY A 321 18.84 6.70 15.51
CA GLY A 321 17.57 6.67 16.22
C GLY A 321 17.25 5.42 16.99
N PRO A 322 17.49 4.20 16.48
CA PRO A 322 17.20 2.98 17.19
C PRO A 322 17.73 2.99 18.62
N GLY A 323 16.83 3.14 19.59
CA GLY A 323 17.16 3.03 21.01
C GLY A 323 18.09 4.10 21.62
N ILE A 324 18.35 5.26 20.99
CA ILE A 324 19.27 6.28 21.53
C ILE A 324 18.78 6.99 22.80
N GLY A 325 17.50 6.93 23.09
CA GLY A 325 16.87 7.65 24.20
C GLY A 325 16.63 9.14 23.88
N LYS A 326 16.12 9.85 24.91
CA LYS A 326 15.76 11.27 24.81
C LYS A 326 16.36 12.08 25.95
N ASN A 327 17.59 11.75 26.36
CA ASN A 327 18.31 12.54 27.36
C ASN A 327 18.65 13.94 26.79
N ALA A 328 18.81 14.91 27.66
CA ALA A 328 19.11 16.28 27.23
C ALA A 328 20.39 16.35 26.37
N GLU A 329 21.40 15.57 26.72
CA GLU A 329 22.70 15.48 26.00
C GLU A 329 22.48 14.82 24.63
N THR A 330 21.62 13.80 24.53
CA THR A 330 21.29 13.15 23.25
C THR A 330 20.54 14.11 22.32
N ILE A 331 19.60 14.89 22.86
CA ILE A 331 18.91 15.95 22.11
C ILE A 331 19.95 16.98 21.61
N SER A 332 20.87 17.43 22.49
CA SER A 332 21.90 18.39 22.12
C SER A 332 22.89 17.84 21.09
N ALA A 333 23.23 16.56 21.16
CA ALA A 333 24.07 15.89 20.18
C ALA A 333 23.42 15.86 18.77
N LEU A 334 22.15 15.52 18.69
CA LEU A 334 21.40 15.55 17.42
C LEU A 334 21.26 16.97 16.87
N GLU A 335 20.96 17.95 17.73
CA GLU A 335 20.90 19.37 17.35
C GLU A 335 22.24 19.88 16.79
N GLN A 336 23.34 19.60 17.47
CA GLN A 336 24.67 19.99 17.01
C GLN A 336 25.01 19.33 15.67
N TRP A 337 24.70 18.05 15.52
CA TRP A 337 24.89 17.33 14.26
C TRP A 337 24.12 17.99 13.11
N LEU A 338 22.84 18.21 13.24
CA LEU A 338 21.99 18.81 12.19
C LEU A 338 22.41 20.28 11.90
N THR A 339 22.77 21.03 12.94
CA THR A 339 23.25 22.42 12.79
C THR A 339 24.57 22.50 12.00
N SER A 340 25.40 21.46 12.05
CA SER A 340 26.62 21.37 11.26
C SER A 340 26.40 21.24 9.76
N LYS A 341 25.12 21.07 9.33
CA LYS A 341 24.70 20.86 7.94
C LYS A 341 25.42 19.68 7.28
N PRO A 342 25.25 18.48 7.81
CA PRO A 342 25.94 17.31 7.30
C PRO A 342 25.55 17.06 5.83
N ASN A 343 26.56 16.69 5.03
CA ASN A 343 26.34 16.32 3.62
C ASN A 343 26.56 14.82 3.43
N VAL A 344 25.79 14.02 4.17
CA VAL A 344 25.78 12.56 4.09
C VAL A 344 24.33 12.07 4.05
N PRO A 345 23.98 11.18 3.13
CA PRO A 345 22.65 10.54 3.11
C PRO A 345 22.32 9.93 4.47
N MET A 346 21.08 10.13 4.94
CA MET A 346 20.72 9.64 6.28
C MET A 346 19.29 9.10 6.37
N VAL A 347 19.13 8.15 7.30
CA VAL A 347 17.83 7.66 7.77
C VAL A 347 17.69 7.95 9.26
N LEU A 348 16.54 8.51 9.64
CA LEU A 348 16.17 8.83 11.04
C LEU A 348 14.92 8.06 11.43
N ASP A 349 14.95 7.39 12.57
CA ASP A 349 13.82 6.59 13.08
C ASP A 349 13.69 6.69 14.61
N ALA A 350 12.62 6.16 15.14
CA ALA A 350 12.41 5.91 16.56
C ALA A 350 12.72 7.13 17.47
N ASP A 351 13.69 7.01 18.39
CA ASP A 351 14.00 8.08 19.33
C ASP A 351 14.50 9.36 18.65
N ALA A 352 15.13 9.28 17.47
CA ALA A 352 15.49 10.48 16.70
C ALA A 352 14.24 11.24 16.25
N LEU A 353 13.20 10.55 15.78
CA LEU A 353 11.91 11.17 15.43
C LEU A 353 11.21 11.75 16.65
N ASN A 354 11.28 11.06 17.78
CA ASN A 354 10.74 11.56 19.04
C ASN A 354 11.47 12.84 19.52
N ILE A 355 12.77 12.98 19.25
CA ILE A 355 13.54 14.20 19.53
C ILE A 355 13.08 15.31 18.58
N LEU A 356 12.96 15.04 17.28
CA LEU A 356 12.45 16.00 16.29
C LEU A 356 11.03 16.49 16.64
N ALA A 357 10.19 15.60 17.18
CA ALA A 357 8.85 15.98 17.62
C ALA A 357 8.85 16.97 18.82
N GLN A 358 9.84 16.86 19.73
CA GLN A 358 10.05 17.81 20.83
C GLN A 358 10.70 19.12 20.37
N ARG A 359 11.53 19.05 19.32
CA ARG A 359 12.31 20.15 18.78
C ARG A 359 11.97 20.31 17.28
N LYS A 360 10.74 20.76 17.00
CA LYS A 360 10.24 20.90 15.62
C LYS A 360 11.06 21.87 14.76
N ASP A 361 11.81 22.79 15.40
CA ASP A 361 12.78 23.66 14.75
C ASP A 361 13.90 22.89 14.04
N LEU A 362 14.23 21.67 14.49
CA LEU A 362 15.24 20.82 13.87
C LEU A 362 14.76 20.16 12.57
N LEU A 363 13.44 20.06 12.34
CA LEU A 363 12.90 19.55 11.08
C LEU A 363 13.34 20.39 9.87
N ASP A 364 13.50 21.70 10.06
CA ASP A 364 13.93 22.61 8.99
C ASP A 364 15.44 22.54 8.71
N LEU A 365 16.19 21.82 9.56
CA LEU A 365 17.62 21.57 9.41
C LEU A 365 17.91 20.23 8.72
N LEU A 366 16.90 19.41 8.46
CA LEU A 366 17.09 18.13 7.76
C LEU A 366 17.65 18.36 6.36
N PRO A 367 18.76 17.70 5.99
CA PRO A 367 19.24 17.74 4.61
C PRO A 367 18.23 17.19 3.62
N ALA A 368 18.20 17.73 2.42
CA ALA A 368 17.39 17.19 1.34
C ALA A 368 17.72 15.71 1.10
N GLY A 369 16.73 14.90 0.84
CA GLY A 369 16.88 13.46 0.68
C GLY A 369 16.99 12.69 2.00
N THR A 370 16.90 13.33 3.18
CA THR A 370 16.78 12.58 4.44
C THR A 370 15.56 11.66 4.39
N ILE A 371 15.72 10.41 4.84
CA ILE A 371 14.61 9.46 4.99
C ILE A 371 14.18 9.46 6.45
N ILE A 372 12.89 9.61 6.71
CA ILE A 372 12.30 9.40 8.04
C ILE A 372 11.28 8.27 7.97
N THR A 373 11.22 7.43 9.02
CA THR A 373 10.42 6.20 9.02
C THR A 373 9.40 6.15 10.17
N PRO A 374 8.49 7.16 10.30
CA PRO A 374 7.55 7.21 11.40
C PRO A 374 6.45 6.14 11.30
N HIS A 375 6.09 5.52 12.42
CA HIS A 375 4.79 4.90 12.59
C HIS A 375 3.70 5.98 12.85
N PRO A 376 2.38 5.71 12.71
CA PRO A 376 1.34 6.73 12.83
C PRO A 376 1.47 7.62 14.07
N GLY A 377 1.74 7.04 15.25
CA GLY A 377 1.88 7.83 16.48
C GLY A 377 3.15 8.71 16.53
N GLU A 378 4.25 8.34 15.85
CA GLU A 378 5.43 9.19 15.67
C GLU A 378 5.14 10.32 14.69
N PHE A 379 4.43 9.99 13.61
CA PHE A 379 4.02 10.96 12.60
C PHE A 379 3.14 12.07 13.21
N ASP A 380 2.14 11.69 13.99
CA ASP A 380 1.22 12.63 14.63
C ASP A 380 1.95 13.53 15.64
N ARG A 381 2.95 13.00 16.36
CA ARG A 381 3.82 13.84 17.23
C ARG A 381 4.65 14.85 16.44
N LEU A 382 5.15 14.46 15.24
CA LEU A 382 5.96 15.33 14.37
C LEU A 382 5.12 16.43 13.72
N PHE A 383 4.01 16.08 13.10
CA PHE A 383 3.27 16.95 12.18
C PHE A 383 1.88 17.37 12.68
N GLY A 384 1.47 16.90 13.85
CA GLY A 384 0.16 17.13 14.43
C GLY A 384 -0.76 15.92 14.27
N GLU A 385 -1.71 15.80 15.19
CA GLU A 385 -2.72 14.75 15.18
C GLU A 385 -3.55 14.81 13.90
N GLN A 386 -3.81 13.65 13.31
CA GLN A 386 -4.59 13.50 12.09
C GLN A 386 -5.86 12.72 12.40
N ASP A 387 -6.98 13.11 11.78
CA ASP A 387 -8.29 12.49 12.02
C ASP A 387 -8.35 11.04 11.51
N ASP A 388 -7.68 10.76 10.37
CA ASP A 388 -7.68 9.47 9.69
C ASP A 388 -6.38 9.24 8.91
N HIS A 389 -6.27 8.10 8.22
CA HIS A 389 -5.09 7.80 7.38
C HIS A 389 -5.10 8.58 6.07
N TYR A 390 -6.24 9.00 5.56
CA TYR A 390 -6.31 9.88 4.37
C TYR A 390 -5.68 11.25 4.66
N SER A 391 -6.03 11.88 5.77
CA SER A 391 -5.46 13.17 6.21
C SER A 391 -3.99 13.03 6.59
N ARG A 392 -3.60 11.88 7.19
CA ARG A 392 -2.19 11.56 7.48
C ARG A 392 -1.38 11.44 6.20
N PHE A 393 -1.89 10.73 5.19
CA PHE A 393 -1.26 10.61 3.88
C PHE A 393 -1.12 11.97 3.19
N ALA A 394 -2.19 12.76 3.13
CA ALA A 394 -2.14 14.10 2.54
C ALA A 394 -1.12 15.02 3.23
N THR A 395 -1.00 14.90 4.56
CA THR A 395 0.02 15.63 5.33
C THR A 395 1.41 15.11 5.02
N ALA A 396 1.61 13.78 4.91
CA ALA A 396 2.90 13.19 4.58
C ALA A 396 3.39 13.64 3.18
N GLN A 397 2.53 13.63 2.18
CA GLN A 397 2.84 14.15 0.83
C GLN A 397 3.30 15.60 0.87
N ARG A 398 2.55 16.45 1.58
CA ARG A 398 2.87 17.89 1.70
C ARG A 398 4.23 18.11 2.38
N GLU A 399 4.46 17.46 3.52
CA GLU A 399 5.70 17.60 4.30
C GLU A 399 6.91 17.03 3.55
N ALA A 400 6.76 15.89 2.86
CA ALA A 400 7.81 15.30 2.03
C ALA A 400 8.27 16.25 0.92
N LEU A 401 7.30 16.78 0.15
CA LEU A 401 7.56 17.70 -0.95
C LEU A 401 8.14 19.04 -0.45
N GLN A 402 7.54 19.62 0.60
CA GLN A 402 7.94 20.93 1.13
C GLN A 402 9.34 20.92 1.74
N ARG A 403 9.70 19.87 2.47
CA ARG A 403 11.00 19.71 3.15
C ARG A 403 12.03 19.00 2.27
N LYS A 404 11.62 18.47 1.13
CA LYS A 404 12.48 17.67 0.22
C LYS A 404 13.07 16.45 0.92
N ILE A 405 12.28 15.75 1.73
CA ILE A 405 12.64 14.53 2.44
C ILE A 405 11.76 13.38 1.97
N ASN A 406 12.18 12.14 2.23
CA ASN A 406 11.35 10.97 2.01
C ASN A 406 10.71 10.54 3.33
N ILE A 407 9.41 10.33 3.33
CA ILE A 407 8.65 9.88 4.50
C ILE A 407 8.14 8.48 4.24
N VAL A 408 8.62 7.52 5.02
CA VAL A 408 8.14 6.14 5.05
C VAL A 408 7.12 6.03 6.19
N LEU A 409 5.86 6.21 5.89
CA LEU A 409 4.77 6.11 6.85
C LEU A 409 4.42 4.63 7.04
N LYS A 410 4.86 4.05 8.17
CA LYS A 410 4.68 2.63 8.49
C LYS A 410 3.23 2.31 8.83
N GLY A 411 2.72 1.18 8.32
CA GLY A 411 1.36 0.69 8.56
C GLY A 411 1.18 -0.71 7.99
N GLY A 412 -0.02 -1.26 8.02
CA GLY A 412 -0.38 -2.50 7.31
C GLY A 412 -0.04 -2.39 5.82
N ILE A 413 -0.45 -1.28 5.21
CA ILE A 413 0.14 -0.80 3.95
C ILE A 413 1.10 0.33 4.31
N THR A 414 2.39 0.16 3.99
CA THR A 414 3.40 1.19 4.20
C THR A 414 3.42 2.15 3.01
N ILE A 415 3.28 3.46 3.29
CA ILE A 415 3.24 4.49 2.26
C ILE A 415 4.58 5.23 2.22
N ILE A 416 5.20 5.30 1.05
CA ILE A 416 6.44 6.02 0.83
C ILE A 416 6.14 7.32 0.06
N CYS A 417 6.16 8.47 0.74
CA CYS A 417 6.02 9.78 0.14
C CYS A 417 7.41 10.32 -0.19
N GLN A 418 7.73 10.45 -1.47
CA GLN A 418 9.03 10.89 -1.93
C GLN A 418 9.14 12.42 -2.01
N SER A 419 10.37 12.91 -1.94
CA SER A 419 10.73 14.33 -1.98
C SER A 419 10.34 15.03 -3.29
N ASN A 420 10.08 14.30 -4.36
CA ASN A 420 9.61 14.76 -5.67
C ASN A 420 8.08 14.77 -5.81
N GLY A 421 7.35 14.32 -4.79
CA GLY A 421 5.89 14.25 -4.75
C GLY A 421 5.28 12.98 -5.34
N VAL A 422 6.10 12.01 -5.75
CA VAL A 422 5.63 10.67 -6.13
C VAL A 422 5.45 9.82 -4.87
N ASN A 423 4.41 8.99 -4.84
CA ASN A 423 4.08 8.18 -3.68
C ASN A 423 3.93 6.71 -4.08
N PHE A 424 4.41 5.83 -3.23
CA PHE A 424 4.31 4.40 -3.42
C PHE A 424 3.63 3.75 -2.23
N PHE A 425 2.78 2.77 -2.50
CA PHE A 425 2.06 1.99 -1.52
C PHE A 425 2.58 0.56 -1.57
N ASN A 426 3.16 0.10 -0.48
CA ASN A 426 3.65 -1.26 -0.36
C ASN A 426 2.58 -2.12 0.29
N THR A 427 2.03 -3.05 -0.49
CA THR A 427 0.98 -3.97 -0.07
C THR A 427 1.52 -5.30 0.48
N ARG A 428 2.85 -5.53 0.37
CA ARG A 428 3.52 -6.68 0.98
C ARG A 428 3.71 -6.49 2.48
N GLY A 429 3.89 -7.59 3.17
CA GLY A 429 4.01 -7.66 4.63
C GLY A 429 2.76 -8.30 5.24
N ASN A 430 2.88 -8.71 6.49
CA ASN A 430 1.84 -9.47 7.18
C ASN A 430 1.67 -9.00 8.64
N PRO A 431 0.56 -9.35 9.30
CA PRO A 431 0.27 -8.95 10.67
C PRO A 431 1.31 -9.42 11.72
N GLY A 432 2.05 -10.52 11.47
CA GLY A 432 3.11 -11.01 12.34
C GLY A 432 4.27 -10.02 12.49
N MET A 433 4.46 -9.12 11.52
CA MET A 433 5.47 -8.06 11.59
C MET A 433 5.13 -6.96 12.62
N ALA A 434 3.94 -6.98 13.21
CA ALA A 434 3.55 -6.05 14.28
C ALA A 434 4.22 -6.42 15.63
N THR A 435 5.54 -6.63 15.62
CA THR A 435 6.36 -6.99 16.77
C THR A 435 7.50 -5.99 17.00
N ALA A 436 8.03 -5.97 18.23
CA ALA A 436 9.08 -5.03 18.62
C ALA A 436 10.39 -5.30 17.86
N GLY A 437 11.00 -4.25 17.32
CA GLY A 437 12.29 -4.33 16.62
C GLY A 437 12.18 -4.35 15.09
N CYS A 438 11.01 -4.62 14.50
CA CYS A 438 10.82 -4.60 13.03
C CYS A 438 11.19 -3.23 12.42
N GLY A 439 10.85 -2.11 13.08
CA GLY A 439 11.28 -0.78 12.65
C GLY A 439 12.79 -0.59 12.70
N ASP A 440 13.47 -1.14 13.72
CA ASP A 440 14.93 -1.09 13.82
C ASP A 440 15.58 -1.86 12.66
N VAL A 441 14.99 -3.01 12.27
CA VAL A 441 15.43 -3.79 11.09
C VAL A 441 15.27 -2.96 9.82
N LEU A 442 14.12 -2.32 9.60
CA LEU A 442 13.89 -1.44 8.44
C LEU A 442 14.92 -0.31 8.35
N THR A 443 15.22 0.34 9.49
CA THR A 443 16.26 1.38 9.58
C THR A 443 17.61 0.83 9.15
N GLY A 444 17.97 -0.37 9.58
CA GLY A 444 19.20 -1.06 9.19
C GLY A 444 19.27 -1.33 7.69
N ILE A 445 18.18 -1.85 7.10
CA ILE A 445 18.09 -2.13 5.65
C ILE A 445 18.31 -0.84 4.85
N ILE A 446 17.57 0.22 5.17
CA ILE A 446 17.68 1.51 4.48
C ILE A 446 19.10 2.09 4.61
N LEU A 447 19.71 2.02 5.80
CA LEU A 447 21.10 2.43 5.99
C LEU A 447 22.05 1.62 5.10
N GLY A 448 21.87 0.30 5.03
CA GLY A 448 22.66 -0.59 4.19
C GLY A 448 22.60 -0.23 2.70
N LEU A 449 21.41 0.10 2.22
CA LEU A 449 21.18 0.51 0.83
C LEU A 449 21.77 1.90 0.53
N LEU A 450 21.50 2.89 1.38
CA LEU A 450 22.10 4.22 1.26
C LEU A 450 23.62 4.15 1.23
N SER A 451 24.21 3.29 2.05
CA SER A 451 25.66 3.12 2.13
C SER A 451 26.27 2.65 0.82
N GLN A 452 25.58 1.82 0.08
CA GLN A 452 25.97 1.29 -1.23
C GLN A 452 25.81 2.31 -2.38
N GLY A 453 25.25 3.49 -2.12
CA GLY A 453 25.08 4.55 -3.11
C GLY A 453 23.71 4.56 -3.79
N TYR A 454 22.75 3.79 -3.31
CA TYR A 454 21.36 3.99 -3.72
C TYR A 454 20.91 5.41 -3.36
N SER A 455 20.19 6.07 -4.26
CA SER A 455 19.54 7.34 -3.91
C SER A 455 18.56 7.17 -2.77
N SER A 456 18.24 8.23 -2.04
CA SER A 456 17.26 8.18 -0.95
C SER A 456 15.90 7.68 -1.41
N ASP A 457 15.51 8.04 -2.63
CA ASP A 457 14.24 7.61 -3.22
C ASP A 457 14.22 6.07 -3.41
N TYR A 458 15.26 5.51 -4.02
CA TYR A 458 15.33 4.05 -4.23
C TYR A 458 15.64 3.28 -2.94
N ALA A 459 16.45 3.83 -2.04
CA ALA A 459 16.73 3.18 -0.76
C ALA A 459 15.48 3.05 0.11
N SER A 460 14.57 4.04 0.06
CA SER A 460 13.30 3.96 0.78
C SER A 460 12.36 2.92 0.18
N LEU A 461 12.23 2.86 -1.14
CA LEU A 461 11.38 1.90 -1.84
C LEU A 461 11.89 0.46 -1.66
N LEU A 462 13.14 0.23 -2.03
CA LEU A 462 13.76 -1.10 -1.95
C LEU A 462 13.83 -1.59 -0.51
N GLY A 463 14.14 -0.69 0.43
CA GLY A 463 14.22 -1.02 1.85
C GLY A 463 12.87 -1.49 2.42
N VAL A 464 11.78 -0.80 2.09
CA VAL A 464 10.42 -1.19 2.51
C VAL A 464 10.02 -2.50 1.86
N TYR A 465 10.24 -2.66 0.56
CA TYR A 465 9.86 -3.87 -0.17
C TYR A 465 10.60 -5.11 0.36
N ILE A 466 11.93 -5.05 0.47
CA ILE A 466 12.75 -6.17 0.99
C ILE A 466 12.42 -6.49 2.44
N HIS A 467 12.16 -5.48 3.27
CA HIS A 467 11.74 -5.68 4.66
C HIS A 467 10.43 -6.45 4.74
N ALA A 468 9.44 -6.06 3.93
CA ALA A 468 8.15 -6.71 3.89
C ALA A 468 8.23 -8.14 3.31
N SER A 469 8.95 -8.32 2.18
CA SER A 469 9.14 -9.65 1.59
C SER A 469 9.87 -10.61 2.54
N ALA A 470 10.89 -10.14 3.26
CA ALA A 470 11.56 -10.96 4.28
C ALA A 470 10.62 -11.33 5.43
N GLY A 471 9.69 -10.41 5.79
CA GLY A 471 8.64 -10.68 6.77
C GLY A 471 7.63 -11.72 6.29
N ASP A 472 7.27 -11.70 5.02
CA ASP A 472 6.35 -12.68 4.42
C ASP A 472 7.00 -14.07 4.38
N LEU A 473 8.22 -14.18 3.88
CA LEU A 473 9.00 -15.43 3.88
C LEU A 473 9.18 -16.00 5.31
N ALA A 474 9.50 -15.15 6.27
CA ALA A 474 9.63 -15.58 7.66
C ALA A 474 8.29 -16.06 8.25
N ALA A 475 7.17 -15.44 7.88
CA ALA A 475 5.85 -15.82 8.35
C ALA A 475 5.37 -17.15 7.76
N GLU A 476 5.74 -17.48 6.53
CA GLU A 476 5.47 -18.78 5.91
C GLU A 476 6.10 -19.93 6.71
N ASP A 477 7.28 -19.71 7.29
CA ASP A 477 8.02 -20.71 8.05
C ASP A 477 7.63 -20.71 9.55
N GLN A 478 7.43 -19.54 10.17
CA GLN A 478 7.24 -19.37 11.61
C GLN A 478 5.77 -19.22 12.03
N GLY A 479 4.88 -18.79 11.12
CA GLY A 479 3.54 -18.31 11.44
C GLY A 479 3.55 -16.88 12.01
N PHE A 480 2.39 -16.23 12.01
CA PHE A 480 2.26 -14.82 12.40
C PHE A 480 2.56 -14.57 13.88
N GLU A 481 2.10 -15.45 14.77
CA GLU A 481 2.23 -15.28 16.22
C GLU A 481 3.67 -15.51 16.71
N SER A 482 4.45 -16.30 15.99
CA SER A 482 5.82 -16.68 16.36
C SER A 482 6.88 -15.74 15.79
N LEU A 483 6.54 -14.95 14.78
CA LEU A 483 7.47 -14.11 14.06
C LEU A 483 8.06 -13.00 14.95
N ILE A 484 9.40 -12.92 14.99
CA ILE A 484 10.13 -11.87 15.68
C ILE A 484 11.08 -11.13 14.71
N ALA A 485 11.53 -9.95 15.10
CA ALA A 485 12.35 -9.09 14.22
C ALA A 485 13.68 -9.73 13.75
N SER A 486 14.26 -10.66 14.51
CA SER A 486 15.46 -11.39 14.10
C SER A 486 15.19 -12.34 12.93
N ASP A 487 14.00 -12.91 12.83
CA ASP A 487 13.63 -13.78 11.71
C ASP A 487 13.63 -12.99 10.40
N ILE A 488 13.08 -11.78 10.41
CA ILE A 488 13.14 -10.87 9.24
C ILE A 488 14.60 -10.64 8.80
N VAL A 489 15.54 -10.46 9.75
CA VAL A 489 16.95 -10.29 9.44
C VAL A 489 17.54 -11.54 8.79
N GLU A 490 17.12 -12.74 9.20
CA GLU A 490 17.58 -14.02 8.64
C GLU A 490 17.12 -14.21 7.20
N TYR A 491 15.88 -13.83 6.88
CA TYR A 491 15.28 -13.98 5.55
C TYR A 491 15.63 -12.86 4.55
N LEU A 492 16.38 -11.83 4.94
CA LEU A 492 16.77 -10.73 4.03
C LEU A 492 17.50 -11.22 2.77
N GLY A 493 18.38 -12.21 2.92
CA GLY A 493 19.10 -12.78 1.77
C GLY A 493 18.16 -13.42 0.74
N GLU A 494 17.18 -14.16 1.22
CA GLU A 494 16.18 -14.83 0.37
C GLU A 494 15.26 -13.81 -0.31
N ALA A 495 14.81 -12.77 0.42
CA ALA A 495 14.01 -11.69 -0.16
C ALA A 495 14.74 -10.94 -1.30
N PHE A 496 16.06 -10.74 -1.19
CA PHE A 496 16.86 -10.18 -2.30
C PHE A 496 16.95 -11.14 -3.49
N GLU A 497 17.08 -12.44 -3.26
CA GLU A 497 17.13 -13.45 -4.32
C GLU A 497 15.77 -13.62 -4.99
N GLU A 498 14.68 -13.62 -4.21
CA GLU A 498 13.31 -13.59 -4.76
C GLU A 498 13.14 -12.40 -5.71
N LEU A 499 13.49 -11.18 -5.28
CA LEU A 499 13.37 -9.99 -6.10
C LEU A 499 14.22 -10.09 -7.39
N ARG A 500 15.44 -10.69 -7.34
CA ARG A 500 16.31 -10.85 -8.52
C ARG A 500 15.79 -11.85 -9.52
N HIS A 501 15.13 -12.90 -9.05
CA HIS A 501 14.67 -14.03 -9.84
C HIS A 501 13.15 -13.99 -10.10
N SER A 502 12.46 -12.93 -9.67
CA SER A 502 11.06 -12.71 -10.05
C SER A 502 10.98 -12.62 -11.56
N GLU A 503 10.45 -13.67 -12.19
CA GLU A 503 10.14 -13.65 -13.62
C GLU A 503 8.97 -12.69 -13.85
N PRO A 504 8.96 -11.94 -14.96
CA PRO A 504 7.76 -11.23 -15.37
C PRO A 504 6.62 -12.25 -15.42
N ALA A 505 5.54 -12.02 -14.66
CA ALA A 505 4.31 -12.74 -14.93
C ALA A 505 4.02 -12.50 -16.41
N ILE A 506 4.12 -13.56 -17.19
CA ILE A 506 3.63 -13.53 -18.57
C ILE A 506 2.13 -13.36 -18.39
N ASP A 507 1.61 -12.18 -18.74
CA ASP A 507 0.17 -12.02 -18.88
C ASP A 507 -0.25 -13.08 -19.91
N GLU A 508 -0.88 -14.16 -19.46
CA GLU A 508 -1.39 -15.24 -20.33
C GLU A 508 -2.43 -14.71 -21.33
N GLU A 509 -2.82 -13.43 -21.21
CA GLU A 509 -3.72 -12.74 -22.15
C GLU A 509 -3.06 -12.31 -23.48
N GLN A 510 -1.72 -12.43 -23.64
CA GLN A 510 -1.06 -12.03 -24.91
C GLN A 510 -0.71 -13.19 -25.87
N GLU A 511 -0.95 -14.45 -25.51
CA GLU A 511 -0.66 -15.58 -26.40
C GLU A 511 -1.78 -15.94 -27.40
N ASN A 512 -2.93 -15.28 -27.38
CA ASN A 512 -4.03 -15.60 -28.31
C ASN A 512 -4.16 -14.68 -29.55
N ASP A 513 -3.21 -13.79 -29.79
CA ASP A 513 -3.14 -12.95 -30.99
C ASP A 513 -1.83 -13.15 -31.78
N VAL A 514 -1.60 -14.38 -32.31
CA VAL A 514 -0.69 -14.62 -33.44
C VAL A 514 -1.37 -15.51 -34.48
#